data_cc9ebf73b0495c1746e0682641f66f2c
#
_entry.id   cc9ebf73b0495c1746e0682641f66f2c
#
_cell.length_a   1.000
_cell.length_b   1.000
_cell.length_c   1.000
_cell.angle_alpha   90.00
_cell.angle_beta   90.00
_cell.angle_gamma   90.00
#
_symmetry.space_group_name_H-M   'P 1'
#
loop_
_entity.id
_entity.type
_entity.pdbx_description
1 polymer ?
#
loop_
_entity_poly.entity_id
_entity_poly.type
_entity_poly.pdbx_seq_one_letter_code
_entity_poly.pdbx_strand_id
1 'polypeptide(L)'
;MKLTEAKLKKLIKEVMTEAAKGPADLPDGVFVSVEKHPSENSYTIRYVNEEGKNPRKSHGFKGTIVIEEPQLANEHPCNGAFMVGWSAATSGYGPLLYDVAMEVATLVGGGLVSDRTIVSTDAQAVWNYYLNRRTGRISGDVDATQLDNEDDSFNNGTEDDCVQNISRATITGLYDDFTDSPLSKAYKKKPDMLRSLGDKLKTVGINLSF
;
A
#
# COMPACT_ATOMS: atom_id res chain seq x y z
N MET A 1 -28.83 14.28 16.36
CA MET A 1 -27.67 14.66 17.22
C MET A 1 -26.63 15.35 16.31
N LYS A 2 -26.46 16.69 16.44
CA LYS A 2 -25.49 17.40 15.58
C LYS A 2 -24.07 17.11 16.08
N LEU A 3 -23.23 16.61 15.20
CA LEU A 3 -21.79 16.46 15.47
C LEU A 3 -21.21 17.87 15.56
N THR A 4 -20.64 18.25 16.71
CA THR A 4 -19.96 19.53 16.83
C THR A 4 -18.60 19.44 16.14
N GLU A 5 -18.11 20.56 15.58
CA GLU A 5 -16.79 20.63 14.90
C GLU A 5 -15.65 20.12 15.79
N ALA A 6 -15.72 20.38 17.09
CA ALA A 6 -14.74 19.86 18.07
C ALA A 6 -14.80 18.33 18.19
N LYS A 7 -15.99 17.74 18.14
CA LYS A 7 -16.17 16.28 18.19
C LYS A 7 -15.74 15.61 16.90
N LEU A 8 -15.95 16.29 15.76
CA LEU A 8 -15.46 15.85 14.46
C LEU A 8 -13.91 15.94 14.40
N LYS A 9 -13.32 17.04 14.84
CA LYS A 9 -11.85 17.19 14.95
C LYS A 9 -11.25 16.16 15.90
N LYS A 10 -11.93 15.84 17.01
CA LYS A 10 -11.47 14.80 17.96
C LYS A 10 -11.55 13.41 17.33
N LEU A 11 -12.66 13.08 16.65
CA LEU A 11 -12.82 11.82 15.91
C LEU A 11 -11.81 11.69 14.76
N ILE A 12 -11.62 12.76 13.98
CA ILE A 12 -10.59 12.80 12.93
C ILE A 12 -9.20 12.62 13.54
N LYS A 13 -8.93 13.26 14.67
CA LYS A 13 -7.66 13.11 15.39
C LYS A 13 -7.51 11.71 15.99
N GLU A 14 -8.55 11.09 16.50
CA GLU A 14 -8.53 9.70 17.01
C GLU A 14 -8.37 8.69 15.86
N VAL A 15 -9.04 8.87 14.74
CA VAL A 15 -8.87 8.04 13.52
C VAL A 15 -7.49 8.27 12.89
N MET A 16 -6.96 9.50 12.96
CA MET A 16 -5.61 9.84 12.47
C MET A 16 -4.50 9.56 13.49
N THR A 17 -4.82 9.34 14.75
CA THR A 17 -3.87 9.03 15.85
C THR A 17 -4.07 7.65 16.45
N GLU A 18 -4.76 6.72 15.79
CA GLU A 18 -4.29 5.34 15.90
C GLU A 18 -2.89 5.36 15.27
N ALA A 19 -1.89 5.64 16.12
CA ALA A 19 -0.52 5.76 15.70
C ALA A 19 -0.20 4.53 14.86
N ALA A 20 0.22 4.75 13.61
CA ALA A 20 0.63 3.66 12.74
C ALA A 20 1.60 2.78 13.51
N LYS A 21 1.20 1.54 13.74
CA LYS A 21 1.99 0.56 14.48
C LYS A 21 3.21 0.20 13.65
N GLY A 22 4.38 0.24 14.29
CA GLY A 22 5.65 -0.15 13.70
C GLY A 22 6.10 -1.56 14.11
N PRO A 23 7.30 -1.99 13.68
CA PRO A 23 7.88 -3.29 14.04
C PRO A 23 7.98 -3.53 15.55
N ALA A 24 8.25 -2.48 16.33
CA ALA A 24 8.35 -2.57 17.80
C ALA A 24 7.01 -2.83 18.49
N ASP A 25 5.90 -2.49 17.82
CA ASP A 25 4.56 -2.70 18.34
C ASP A 25 3.98 -4.09 18.02
N LEU A 26 4.70 -4.90 17.25
CA LEU A 26 4.25 -6.26 16.94
C LEU A 26 4.22 -7.10 18.22
N PRO A 27 3.11 -7.81 18.49
CA PRO A 27 3.03 -8.72 19.63
C PRO A 27 4.17 -9.75 19.61
N ASP A 28 4.52 -10.25 20.79
CA ASP A 28 5.50 -11.33 20.91
C ASP A 28 5.03 -12.56 20.12
N GLY A 29 5.98 -13.21 19.43
CA GLY A 29 5.69 -14.36 18.57
C GLY A 29 4.94 -14.03 17.27
N VAL A 30 4.77 -12.74 16.93
CA VAL A 30 4.25 -12.29 15.65
C VAL A 30 5.39 -11.77 14.77
N PHE A 31 5.40 -12.23 13.54
CA PHE A 31 6.39 -11.92 12.49
C PHE A 31 5.69 -11.37 11.26
N VAL A 32 6.43 -10.66 10.41
CA VAL A 32 6.00 -10.32 9.05
C VAL A 32 6.62 -11.31 8.09
N SER A 33 5.80 -11.98 7.28
CA SER A 33 6.26 -12.87 6.21
C SER A 33 6.09 -12.19 4.86
N VAL A 34 7.11 -12.26 4.03
CA VAL A 34 7.08 -11.90 2.61
C VAL A 34 7.26 -13.17 1.80
N GLU A 35 6.26 -13.55 1.04
CA GLU A 35 6.21 -14.78 0.24
C GLU A 35 6.04 -14.43 -1.23
N LYS A 36 6.93 -14.94 -2.09
CA LYS A 36 6.86 -14.79 -3.54
C LYS A 36 6.08 -15.96 -4.15
N HIS A 37 5.14 -15.63 -5.04
CA HIS A 37 4.41 -16.59 -5.88
C HIS A 37 4.87 -16.47 -7.33
N PRO A 38 5.88 -17.26 -7.76
CA PRO A 38 6.53 -17.08 -9.06
C PRO A 38 5.59 -17.30 -10.25
N SER A 39 4.59 -18.18 -10.11
CA SER A 39 3.62 -18.48 -11.18
C SER A 39 2.68 -17.32 -11.50
N GLU A 40 2.48 -16.41 -10.55
CA GLU A 40 1.53 -15.30 -10.64
C GLU A 40 2.24 -13.93 -10.66
N ASN A 41 3.58 -13.93 -10.57
CA ASN A 41 4.39 -12.73 -10.36
C ASN A 41 3.78 -11.83 -9.26
N SER A 42 3.47 -12.43 -8.13
CA SER A 42 2.82 -11.77 -7.00
C SER A 42 3.58 -12.01 -5.70
N TYR A 43 3.28 -11.17 -4.70
CA TYR A 43 3.85 -11.30 -3.36
C TYR A 43 2.74 -11.19 -2.33
N THR A 44 2.78 -12.08 -1.34
CA THR A 44 1.93 -11.98 -0.16
C THR A 44 2.76 -11.51 1.02
N ILE A 45 2.39 -10.40 1.62
CA ILE A 45 2.95 -9.89 2.87
C ILE A 45 1.90 -10.09 3.96
N ARG A 46 2.25 -10.81 5.03
CA ARG A 46 1.28 -11.14 6.07
C ARG A 46 1.91 -11.30 7.44
N TYR A 47 1.10 -11.15 8.46
CA TYR A 47 1.49 -11.51 9.81
C TYR A 47 1.41 -13.04 10.00
N VAL A 48 2.45 -13.60 10.59
CA VAL A 48 2.56 -15.04 10.88
C VAL A 48 3.09 -15.26 12.31
N ASN A 49 2.85 -16.45 12.85
CA ASN A 49 3.51 -16.92 14.08
C ASN A 49 4.89 -17.53 13.75
N GLU A 50 5.58 -18.06 14.75
CA GLU A 50 6.88 -18.72 14.59
C GLU A 50 6.86 -19.88 13.58
N GLU A 51 5.74 -20.60 13.51
CA GLU A 51 5.55 -21.72 12.58
C GLU A 51 5.19 -21.25 11.15
N GLY A 52 5.12 -19.94 10.89
CA GLY A 52 4.70 -19.40 9.59
C GLY A 52 3.18 -19.45 9.36
N LYS A 53 2.40 -19.80 10.36
CA LYS A 53 0.92 -19.90 10.29
C LYS A 53 0.26 -18.59 10.70
N ASN A 54 -0.99 -18.41 10.28
CA ASN A 54 -1.77 -17.23 10.65
C ASN A 54 -1.94 -17.17 12.20
N PRO A 55 -1.53 -16.07 12.87
CA PRO A 55 -1.57 -15.94 14.32
C PRO A 55 -2.99 -15.78 14.89
N ARG A 56 -4.02 -15.75 14.04
CA ARG A 56 -5.42 -15.53 14.40
C ARG A 56 -5.93 -16.44 15.51
N LYS A 57 -5.46 -17.71 15.56
CA LYS A 57 -5.90 -18.68 16.58
C LYS A 57 -5.31 -18.43 17.96
N SER A 58 -4.14 -17.82 18.01
CA SER A 58 -3.43 -17.61 19.30
C SER A 58 -3.57 -16.20 19.85
N HIS A 59 -3.73 -15.18 18.98
CA HIS A 59 -3.64 -13.78 19.40
C HIS A 59 -4.81 -12.90 18.89
N GLY A 60 -5.78 -13.44 18.14
CA GLY A 60 -6.82 -12.65 17.49
C GLY A 60 -6.28 -11.68 16.44
N PHE A 61 -5.00 -11.77 16.12
CA PHE A 61 -4.24 -10.84 15.28
C PHE A 61 -4.20 -11.34 13.83
N LYS A 62 -4.46 -10.45 12.90
CA LYS A 62 -4.44 -10.77 11.46
C LYS A 62 -3.94 -9.59 10.65
N GLY A 63 -3.36 -9.89 9.52
CA GLY A 63 -3.06 -8.89 8.51
C GLY A 63 -2.42 -9.55 7.30
N THR A 64 -2.88 -9.16 6.14
CA THR A 64 -2.36 -9.60 4.84
C THR A 64 -2.54 -8.48 3.84
N ILE A 65 -1.55 -8.30 2.99
CA ILE A 65 -1.62 -7.53 1.76
C ILE A 65 -1.04 -8.38 0.63
N VAL A 66 -1.71 -8.42 -0.49
CA VAL A 66 -1.25 -9.07 -1.72
C VAL A 66 -0.92 -7.98 -2.72
N ILE A 67 0.27 -8.06 -3.28
CA ILE A 67 0.69 -7.21 -4.38
C ILE A 67 1.02 -8.07 -5.58
N GLU A 68 0.57 -7.63 -6.73
CA GLU A 68 0.65 -8.38 -7.98
C GLU A 68 0.94 -7.46 -9.16
N GLU A 69 1.45 -8.02 -10.22
CA GLU A 69 1.63 -7.29 -11.47
C GLU A 69 0.25 -6.93 -12.04
N PRO A 70 -0.02 -5.65 -12.39
CA PRO A 70 -1.29 -5.25 -12.94
C PRO A 70 -1.61 -6.03 -14.22
N GLN A 71 -2.78 -6.67 -14.26
CA GLN A 71 -3.28 -7.39 -15.43
C GLN A 71 -3.92 -6.40 -16.41
N LEU A 72 -3.11 -5.55 -17.02
CA LEU A 72 -3.54 -4.55 -17.99
C LEU A 72 -3.29 -5.02 -19.42
N ALA A 73 -4.07 -4.50 -20.34
CA ALA A 73 -4.01 -4.91 -21.76
C ALA A 73 -2.79 -4.35 -22.52
N ASN A 74 -2.04 -3.43 -21.92
CA ASN A 74 -0.86 -2.80 -22.50
C ASN A 74 0.45 -3.50 -22.11
N GLU A 75 1.48 -3.28 -22.90
CA GLU A 75 2.79 -3.90 -22.72
C GLU A 75 3.63 -3.28 -21.58
N HIS A 76 3.24 -2.09 -21.09
CA HIS A 76 3.98 -1.31 -20.10
C HIS A 76 3.10 -0.88 -18.91
N PRO A 77 2.53 -1.84 -18.17
CA PRO A 77 1.61 -1.48 -17.11
C PRO A 77 2.32 -0.77 -15.96
N CYS A 78 1.93 0.47 -15.70
CA CYS A 78 2.30 1.21 -14.49
C CYS A 78 3.81 1.31 -14.23
N ASN A 79 4.66 1.44 -15.26
CA ASN A 79 6.13 1.50 -15.12
C ASN A 79 6.73 0.32 -14.33
N GLY A 80 6.15 -0.86 -14.45
CA GLY A 80 6.55 -2.05 -13.70
C GLY A 80 6.21 -2.01 -12.22
N ALA A 81 5.33 -1.09 -11.80
CA ALA A 81 4.84 -1.05 -10.43
C ALA A 81 3.91 -2.23 -10.14
N PHE A 82 3.95 -2.72 -8.91
CA PHE A 82 3.01 -3.72 -8.41
C PHE A 82 1.73 -3.05 -7.92
N MET A 83 0.61 -3.70 -8.16
CA MET A 83 -0.72 -3.27 -7.73
C MET A 83 -1.10 -3.95 -6.41
N VAL A 84 -1.79 -3.24 -5.53
CA VAL A 84 -2.44 -3.87 -4.37
C VAL A 84 -3.71 -4.56 -4.84
N GLY A 85 -3.68 -5.90 -4.94
CA GLY A 85 -4.85 -6.68 -5.31
C GLY A 85 -5.83 -6.87 -4.14
N TRP A 86 -5.31 -7.00 -2.92
CA TRP A 86 -6.14 -7.18 -1.73
C TRP A 86 -5.39 -6.81 -0.45
N SER A 87 -6.09 -6.25 0.53
CA SER A 87 -5.54 -5.99 1.85
C SER A 87 -6.58 -6.08 2.97
N ALA A 88 -6.17 -6.60 4.12
CA ALA A 88 -6.91 -6.53 5.37
C ALA A 88 -5.96 -6.62 6.56
N ALA A 89 -6.21 -5.89 7.63
CA ALA A 89 -5.40 -5.93 8.84
C ALA A 89 -6.21 -5.68 10.10
N THR A 90 -5.66 -6.11 11.25
CA THR A 90 -6.08 -5.65 12.56
C THR A 90 -5.88 -4.14 12.65
N SER A 91 -6.82 -3.43 13.28
CA SER A 91 -6.79 -1.98 13.43
C SER A 91 -5.42 -1.47 13.91
N GLY A 92 -4.93 -0.40 13.28
CA GLY A 92 -3.61 0.21 13.52
C GLY A 92 -2.42 -0.50 12.85
N TYR A 93 -2.56 -1.74 12.38
CA TYR A 93 -1.45 -2.52 11.79
C TYR A 93 -1.45 -2.56 10.26
N GLY A 94 -2.48 -2.00 9.62
CA GLY A 94 -2.51 -1.86 8.16
C GLY A 94 -1.32 -1.08 7.60
N PRO A 95 -0.97 0.10 8.15
CA PRO A 95 0.15 0.90 7.66
C PRO A 95 1.48 0.15 7.61
N LEU A 96 1.80 -0.68 8.60
CA LEU A 96 3.02 -1.49 8.58
C LEU A 96 3.06 -2.46 7.38
N LEU A 97 1.93 -3.09 7.04
CA LEU A 97 1.86 -3.97 5.87
C LEU A 97 2.04 -3.20 4.57
N TYR A 98 1.43 -2.01 4.46
CA TYR A 98 1.60 -1.14 3.30
C TYR A 98 3.03 -0.63 3.16
N ASP A 99 3.68 -0.24 4.26
CA ASP A 99 5.09 0.17 4.23
C ASP A 99 5.99 -0.97 3.73
N VAL A 100 5.81 -2.18 4.26
CA VAL A 100 6.57 -3.36 3.81
C VAL A 100 6.26 -3.69 2.35
N ALA A 101 4.99 -3.66 1.95
CA ALA A 101 4.59 -3.92 0.57
C ALA A 101 5.20 -2.91 -0.41
N MET A 102 5.22 -1.63 -0.04
CA MET A 102 5.83 -0.56 -0.84
C MET A 102 7.34 -0.74 -0.97
N GLU A 103 8.02 -1.10 0.12
CA GLU A 103 9.46 -1.39 0.10
C GLU A 103 9.78 -2.62 -0.77
N VAL A 104 9.00 -3.70 -0.63
CA VAL A 104 9.15 -4.89 -1.49
C VAL A 104 8.92 -4.52 -2.96
N ALA A 105 7.80 -3.84 -3.27
CA ALA A 105 7.50 -3.41 -4.64
C ALA A 105 8.56 -2.49 -5.24
N THR A 106 9.21 -1.67 -4.41
CA THR A 106 10.34 -0.82 -4.83
C THR A 106 11.60 -1.63 -5.13
N LEU A 107 11.86 -2.68 -4.35
CA LEU A 107 13.04 -3.53 -4.56
C LEU A 107 12.91 -4.46 -5.78
N VAL A 108 11.70 -4.88 -6.11
CA VAL A 108 11.46 -5.88 -7.16
C VAL A 108 10.90 -5.28 -8.45
N GLY A 109 10.48 -4.00 -8.44
CA GLY A 109 9.84 -3.37 -9.58
C GLY A 109 9.75 -1.85 -9.49
N GLY A 110 8.72 -1.28 -10.12
CA GLY A 110 8.50 0.15 -10.27
C GLY A 110 7.90 0.87 -9.05
N GLY A 111 7.67 0.17 -7.94
CA GLY A 111 6.98 0.69 -6.75
C GLY A 111 5.58 0.09 -6.57
N LEU A 112 4.75 0.72 -5.75
CA LEU A 112 3.41 0.25 -5.41
C LEU A 112 2.34 1.22 -5.91
N VAL A 113 1.29 0.68 -6.55
CA VAL A 113 0.11 1.42 -6.98
C VAL A 113 -1.15 0.87 -6.29
N SER A 114 -2.21 1.69 -6.28
CA SER A 114 -3.53 1.23 -5.82
C SER A 114 -4.09 0.17 -6.77
N ASP A 115 -5.10 -0.57 -6.31
CA ASP A 115 -5.94 -1.37 -7.21
C ASP A 115 -6.43 -0.50 -8.39
N ARG A 116 -6.33 -1.07 -9.60
CA ARG A 116 -6.68 -0.36 -10.85
C ARG A 116 -8.17 -0.49 -11.23
N THR A 117 -8.93 -1.25 -10.45
CA THR A 117 -10.36 -1.49 -10.68
C THR A 117 -11.25 -1.01 -9.55
N ILE A 118 -10.92 -1.34 -8.31
CA ILE A 118 -11.76 -1.05 -7.14
C ILE A 118 -10.89 -0.59 -5.98
N VAL A 119 -11.13 0.60 -5.47
CA VAL A 119 -10.49 1.11 -4.24
C VAL A 119 -11.56 1.44 -3.21
N SER A 120 -11.52 0.75 -2.07
CA SER A 120 -12.43 1.05 -0.95
C SER A 120 -12.12 2.42 -0.33
N THR A 121 -13.10 2.99 0.37
CA THR A 121 -12.91 4.26 1.10
C THR A 121 -11.74 4.20 2.08
N ASP A 122 -11.56 3.08 2.78
CA ASP A 122 -10.45 2.90 3.71
C ASP A 122 -9.10 2.86 2.98
N ALA A 123 -9.02 2.19 1.83
CA ALA A 123 -7.83 2.18 1.00
C ALA A 123 -7.52 3.57 0.41
N GLN A 124 -8.55 4.33 0.00
CA GLN A 124 -8.37 5.73 -0.42
C GLN A 124 -7.75 6.58 0.70
N ALA A 125 -8.20 6.39 1.94
CA ALA A 125 -7.62 7.10 3.09
C ALA A 125 -6.12 6.76 3.30
N VAL A 126 -5.73 5.50 3.06
CA VAL A 126 -4.32 5.08 3.09
C VAL A 126 -3.50 5.80 2.03
N TRP A 127 -3.96 5.81 0.76
CA TRP A 127 -3.25 6.50 -0.32
C TRP A 127 -3.17 8.01 -0.12
N ASN A 128 -4.24 8.62 0.38
CA ASN A 128 -4.25 10.03 0.80
C ASN A 128 -3.21 10.32 1.90
N TYR A 129 -3.07 9.42 2.86
CA TYR A 129 -2.07 9.54 3.91
C TYR A 129 -0.66 9.52 3.32
N TYR A 130 -0.35 8.58 2.42
CA TYR A 130 0.97 8.54 1.78
C TYR A 130 1.24 9.81 0.99
N LEU A 131 0.34 10.21 0.09
CA LEU A 131 0.54 11.41 -0.73
C LEU A 131 0.73 12.67 0.13
N ASN A 132 -0.12 12.89 1.13
CA ASN A 132 -0.15 14.16 1.84
C ASN A 132 0.78 14.22 3.06
N ARG A 133 1.23 13.09 3.59
CA ARG A 133 1.99 13.02 4.84
C ARG A 133 3.37 12.40 4.71
N ARG A 134 3.57 11.52 3.73
CA ARG A 134 4.82 10.75 3.62
C ARG A 134 5.66 11.19 2.41
N THR A 135 5.07 11.87 1.42
CA THR A 135 5.82 12.48 0.33
C THR A 135 6.28 13.90 0.68
N GLY A 136 7.42 14.31 0.14
CA GLY A 136 7.91 15.69 0.20
C GLY A 136 8.46 16.12 1.57
N ARG A 137 8.19 17.39 1.96
CA ARG A 137 8.91 18.10 3.03
C ARG A 137 8.65 17.62 4.46
N ILE A 138 7.62 16.82 4.72
CA ILE A 138 7.22 16.48 6.08
C ILE A 138 7.96 15.26 6.60
N SER A 139 7.97 14.15 5.87
CA SER A 139 8.76 12.97 6.23
C SER A 139 9.74 12.58 5.13
N GLY A 140 9.36 12.73 3.85
CA GLY A 140 10.25 12.49 2.70
C GLY A 140 10.76 11.05 2.56
N ASP A 141 10.09 10.08 3.19
CA ASP A 141 10.49 8.68 3.15
C ASP A 141 9.78 7.90 2.04
N VAL A 142 8.82 8.53 1.38
CA VAL A 142 8.08 8.00 0.24
C VAL A 142 8.20 8.94 -0.95
N ASP A 143 8.58 8.40 -2.09
CA ASP A 143 8.56 9.10 -3.38
C ASP A 143 7.28 8.72 -4.12
N ALA A 144 6.56 9.71 -4.67
CA ALA A 144 5.39 9.50 -5.50
C ALA A 144 5.66 10.02 -6.92
N THR A 145 5.55 9.13 -7.89
CA THR A 145 5.72 9.45 -9.32
C THR A 145 4.36 9.45 -9.99
N GLN A 146 4.08 10.49 -10.77
CA GLN A 146 2.86 10.58 -11.55
C GLN A 146 2.84 9.47 -12.59
N LEU A 147 1.71 8.81 -12.71
CA LEU A 147 1.39 7.84 -13.74
C LEU A 147 0.38 8.48 -14.69
N ASP A 148 0.52 8.21 -15.99
CA ASP A 148 -0.42 8.68 -17.00
C ASP A 148 -0.76 10.17 -16.84
N ASN A 149 0.20 11.01 -17.19
CA ASN A 149 0.07 12.47 -17.08
C ASN A 149 -0.91 13.07 -18.07
N GLU A 150 -1.28 12.34 -19.08
CA GLU A 150 -2.20 12.80 -20.07
C GLU A 150 -3.58 12.29 -19.73
N ASP A 151 -4.49 13.17 -19.67
CA ASP A 151 -5.89 13.12 -19.37
C ASP A 151 -6.68 11.98 -20.05
N ASP A 152 -6.05 11.29 -20.95
CA ASP A 152 -6.57 10.18 -21.70
C ASP A 152 -6.08 8.87 -21.14
N SER A 153 -6.69 8.47 -20.03
CA SER A 153 -6.65 7.13 -19.48
C SER A 153 -6.85 5.99 -20.50
N PHE A 154 -6.91 6.30 -21.76
CA PHE A 154 -7.16 5.38 -22.88
C PHE A 154 -6.14 5.48 -24.02
N ASN A 155 -5.20 6.41 -23.97
CA ASN A 155 -4.09 6.44 -24.92
C ASN A 155 -3.03 5.43 -24.50
N ASN A 156 -3.17 4.23 -24.98
CA ASN A 156 -2.20 3.17 -24.79
C ASN A 156 -0.94 3.47 -25.60
N GLY A 157 0.21 3.40 -25.00
CA GLY A 157 1.47 3.37 -25.72
C GLY A 157 2.65 4.06 -25.05
N THR A 158 2.51 4.60 -23.85
CA THR A 158 3.61 5.18 -23.09
C THR A 158 3.97 4.31 -21.88
N GLU A 159 5.21 4.41 -21.38
CA GLU A 159 5.70 3.58 -20.27
C GLU A 159 4.98 3.87 -18.95
N ASP A 160 4.32 5.01 -18.83
CA ASP A 160 3.57 5.45 -17.65
C ASP A 160 2.06 5.16 -17.74
N ASP A 161 1.59 4.57 -18.83
CA ASP A 161 0.22 4.10 -18.97
C ASP A 161 -0.13 3.12 -17.86
N CYS A 162 -1.05 3.54 -17.03
CA CYS A 162 -1.50 2.77 -15.87
C CYS A 162 -3.01 2.97 -15.70
N VAL A 163 -3.74 2.43 -16.66
CA VAL A 163 -5.20 2.61 -16.77
C VAL A 163 -5.90 2.21 -15.48
N GLN A 164 -6.66 3.13 -14.93
CA GLN A 164 -7.50 2.90 -13.78
C GLN A 164 -8.97 2.87 -14.19
N ASN A 165 -9.60 1.70 -14.08
CA ASN A 165 -11.02 1.50 -14.40
C ASN A 165 -11.98 1.90 -13.27
N ILE A 166 -11.50 2.63 -12.28
CA ILE A 166 -12.39 3.19 -11.24
C ILE A 166 -13.31 4.19 -11.94
N SER A 167 -14.61 4.05 -11.70
CA SER A 167 -15.58 4.96 -12.30
C SER A 167 -15.14 6.40 -12.04
N ARG A 168 -15.15 7.22 -13.07
CA ARG A 168 -14.76 8.64 -13.03
C ARG A 168 -15.39 9.39 -11.85
N ALA A 169 -16.58 8.97 -11.39
CA ALA A 169 -17.24 9.52 -10.22
C ALA A 169 -16.49 9.28 -8.90
N THR A 170 -15.75 8.20 -8.77
CA THR A 170 -14.98 7.89 -7.56
C THR A 170 -13.67 8.67 -7.52
N ILE A 171 -13.07 8.94 -8.70
CA ILE A 171 -11.83 9.71 -8.82
C ILE A 171 -12.12 11.22 -8.83
N THR A 172 -13.06 11.66 -9.67
CA THR A 172 -13.35 13.09 -9.88
C THR A 172 -14.24 13.73 -8.81
N GLY A 173 -14.95 12.95 -8.00
CA GLY A 173 -15.75 13.47 -6.90
C GLY A 173 -14.93 13.96 -5.68
N LEU A 174 -13.63 13.62 -5.63
CA LEU A 174 -12.72 13.95 -4.53
C LEU A 174 -11.57 14.88 -4.94
N TYR A 175 -11.29 14.99 -6.24
CA TYR A 175 -10.16 15.76 -6.77
C TYR A 175 -10.60 16.52 -8.01
N ASP A 176 -10.15 17.76 -8.12
CA ASP A 176 -10.45 18.62 -9.27
C ASP A 176 -9.74 18.13 -10.55
N ASP A 177 -8.65 17.40 -10.39
CA ASP A 177 -7.84 16.83 -11.47
C ASP A 177 -7.43 15.39 -11.12
N PHE A 178 -7.33 14.51 -12.13
CA PHE A 178 -6.80 13.16 -11.97
C PHE A 178 -5.36 13.17 -11.42
N THR A 179 -4.54 14.14 -11.85
CA THR A 179 -3.16 14.28 -11.39
C THR A 179 -3.06 14.60 -9.90
N ASP A 180 -4.08 15.18 -9.28
CA ASP A 180 -4.12 15.44 -7.85
C ASP A 180 -4.52 14.19 -7.04
N SER A 181 -5.07 13.18 -7.70
CA SER A 181 -5.49 11.94 -7.06
C SER A 181 -4.28 11.15 -6.54
N PRO A 182 -4.30 10.66 -5.29
CA PRO A 182 -3.29 9.72 -4.80
C PRO A 182 -3.30 8.39 -5.56
N LEU A 183 -4.40 8.07 -6.25
CA LEU A 183 -4.56 6.84 -7.01
C LEU A 183 -3.88 6.89 -8.38
N SER A 184 -3.49 8.09 -8.84
CA SER A 184 -2.74 8.32 -10.08
C SER A 184 -1.22 8.20 -9.93
N LYS A 185 -0.73 7.74 -8.78
CA LYS A 185 0.71 7.71 -8.46
C LYS A 185 1.23 6.29 -8.27
N ALA A 186 2.49 6.08 -8.65
CA ALA A 186 3.31 4.99 -8.15
C ALA A 186 4.13 5.47 -6.96
N TYR A 187 4.14 4.70 -5.89
CA TYR A 187 4.81 5.02 -4.64
C TYR A 187 6.04 4.14 -4.46
N LYS A 188 7.19 4.77 -4.15
CA LYS A 188 8.45 4.08 -3.86
C LYS A 188 8.90 4.43 -2.45
N LYS A 189 9.48 3.46 -1.77
CA LYS A 189 9.97 3.64 -0.40
C LYS A 189 11.29 2.89 -0.20
N LYS A 190 12.26 3.52 0.48
CA LYS A 190 13.50 2.87 0.88
C LYS A 190 13.21 1.75 1.88
N PRO A 191 14.05 0.68 1.91
CA PRO A 191 13.78 -0.53 2.71
C PRO A 191 14.08 -0.35 4.21
N ASP A 192 13.62 0.75 4.81
CA ASP A 192 13.86 1.06 6.21
C ASP A 192 13.00 0.23 7.16
N MET A 193 11.77 -0.08 6.75
CA MET A 193 10.87 -0.92 7.52
C MET A 193 11.31 -2.38 7.50
N LEU A 194 11.72 -2.88 6.33
CA LEU A 194 12.28 -4.22 6.16
C LEU A 194 13.52 -4.40 7.05
N ARG A 195 14.42 -3.41 7.08
CA ARG A 195 15.58 -3.41 7.98
C ARG A 195 15.18 -3.39 9.45
N SER A 196 14.21 -2.57 9.80
CA SER A 196 13.74 -2.42 11.18
C SER A 196 13.03 -3.65 11.71
N LEU A 197 12.47 -4.49 10.84
CA LEU A 197 11.89 -5.76 11.22
C LEU A 197 12.94 -6.74 11.74
N GLY A 198 14.15 -6.72 11.19
CA GLY A 198 15.24 -7.60 11.64
C GLY A 198 14.79 -9.06 11.72
N ASP A 199 14.96 -9.68 12.91
CA ASP A 199 14.59 -11.07 13.15
C ASP A 199 13.07 -11.35 13.08
N LYS A 200 12.24 -10.32 13.09
CA LYS A 200 10.78 -10.45 12.90
C LYS A 200 10.36 -10.57 11.42
N LEU A 201 11.31 -10.47 10.47
CA LEU A 201 11.06 -10.66 9.05
C LEU A 201 11.31 -12.12 8.66
N LYS A 202 10.35 -12.74 7.97
CA LYS A 202 10.48 -14.06 7.34
C LYS A 202 10.32 -13.91 5.83
N THR A 203 11.19 -14.51 5.05
CA THR A 203 11.12 -14.49 3.58
C THR A 203 10.96 -15.91 3.05
N VAL A 204 10.07 -16.09 2.07
CA VAL A 204 9.78 -17.37 1.43
C VAL A 204 9.81 -17.18 -0.09
N GLY A 205 10.69 -17.92 -0.76
CA GLY A 205 10.81 -17.87 -2.21
C GLY A 205 11.42 -16.57 -2.77
N ILE A 206 11.95 -15.71 -1.90
CA ILE A 206 12.59 -14.45 -2.28
C ILE A 206 13.82 -14.19 -1.41
N ASN A 207 14.86 -13.65 -2.04
CA ASN A 207 16.01 -13.08 -1.35
C ASN A 207 15.96 -11.56 -1.47
N LEU A 208 15.66 -10.89 -0.39
CA LEU A 208 15.63 -9.43 -0.32
C LEU A 208 17.02 -8.95 0.13
N SER A 209 17.74 -8.31 -0.78
CA SER A 209 19.02 -7.66 -0.50
C SER A 209 18.76 -6.15 -0.27
N PHE A 210 19.02 -5.65 0.95
CA PHE A 210 18.84 -4.24 1.30
C PHE A 210 19.81 -3.77 2.39
#